data_f6a32e77343fe7845dc4eb71f884839a
#
_entry.id   f6a32e77343fe7845dc4eb71f884839a
#
_cell.length_a   1.000
_cell.length_b   1.000
_cell.length_c   1.000
_cell.angle_alpha   90.00
_cell.angle_beta   90.00
_cell.angle_gamma   90.00
#
_symmetry.space_group_name_H-M   'P 1'
#
loop_
_entity.id
_entity.type
_entity.pdbx_description
1 polymer ?
#
loop_
_entity_poly.entity_id
_entity_poly.type
_entity_poly.pdbx_seq_one_letter_code
_entity_poly.pdbx_strand_id
1 'polypeptide(L)'
;PETFTPTTTPTVTLAPTAINSEIEIVEVIRAGDVTVEGVRIRNNGRLVDVAGWTISDADGNEFIFDALLIFSNSEHTVYTRSSDNTPIASYWGLEESVWEVGDVVTLRDEDGDVQAVYRIEEED
;
A
#
# COMPACT_ATOMS: atom_id res chain seq x y z
N PRO A 1 -22.92 12.04 4.26
CA PRO A 1 -22.78 12.28 4.54
C PRO A 1 -22.50 12.32 4.98
N GLU A 2 -22.59 12.10 4.98
CA GLU A 2 -22.43 12.18 5.58
C GLU A 2 -21.99 12.02 5.86
N THR A 3 -21.92 11.82 5.64
CA THR A 3 -21.52 11.73 6.10
C THR A 3 -21.10 11.59 6.43
N PHE A 4 -20.99 11.39 6.30
CA PHE A 4 -20.53 11.33 6.88
C PHE A 4 -19.71 11.15 6.98
N THR A 5 -19.45 10.88 6.90
CA THR A 5 -18.70 10.64 7.20
C THR A 5 -18.09 10.38 7.48
N PRO A 6 -17.84 10.23 7.48
CA PRO A 6 -17.22 9.80 7.96
C PRO A 6 -16.50 9.53 8.37
N THR A 7 -16.42 9.25 8.47
CA THR A 7 -15.82 8.99 9.07
C THR A 7 -15.22 8.61 9.35
N THR A 8 -15.10 8.37 9.31
CA THR A 8 -14.57 7.90 9.71
C THR A 8 -14.03 7.43 9.92
N THR A 9 -13.98 7.03 9.91
CA THR A 9 -13.51 6.47 10.23
C THR A 9 -13.10 5.86 10.27
N PRO A 10 -12.94 5.62 10.22
CA PRO A 10 -12.46 4.90 10.32
C PRO A 10 -12.35 4.07 10.42
N THR A 11 -12.62 3.70 10.48
CA THR A 11 -12.43 3.02 10.87
C THR A 11 -12.48 2.21 10.59
N VAL A 12 -12.56 2.00 10.31
CA VAL A 12 -12.30 1.31 10.20
C VAL A 12 -12.04 0.39 10.18
N THR A 13 -12.08 0.21 10.34
CA THR A 13 -11.81 -0.54 10.55
C THR A 13 -11.59 -1.53 10.30
N LEU A 14 -11.77 -1.78 10.79
CA LEU A 14 -11.44 -2.75 10.34
C LEU A 14 -12.00 -3.54 9.49
N ALA A 15 -12.22 -3.09 8.64
CA ALA A 15 -12.74 -3.90 7.62
C ALA A 15 -12.16 -5.26 7.73
N PRO A 16 -12.96 -6.28 7.59
CA PRO A 16 -12.40 -7.60 7.66
C PRO A 16 -11.42 -7.77 6.56
N THR A 17 -10.23 -8.10 6.94
CA THR A 17 -9.20 -8.43 6.01
C THR A 17 -9.53 -9.76 5.38
N ALA A 18 -9.12 -9.96 4.17
CA ALA A 18 -9.23 -11.26 3.58
C ALA A 18 -8.36 -12.22 4.37
N ILE A 19 -8.95 -13.29 4.77
CA ILE A 19 -8.40 -14.11 5.82
C ILE A 19 -7.26 -15.01 5.39
N ASN A 20 -7.02 -15.13 4.09
CA ASN A 20 -5.98 -16.01 3.62
C ASN A 20 -4.71 -15.26 3.21
N SER A 21 -4.62 -14.00 3.58
CA SER A 21 -3.42 -13.22 3.31
C SER A 21 -2.88 -12.66 4.61
N GLU A 22 -1.55 -12.61 4.72
CA GLU A 22 -0.90 -12.06 5.89
C GLU A 22 0.11 -11.00 5.48
N ILE A 23 -0.23 -10.22 4.48
CA ILE A 23 0.61 -9.12 4.04
C ILE A 23 0.28 -7.89 4.88
N GLU A 24 1.32 -7.27 5.42
CA GLU A 24 1.16 -6.02 6.16
C GLU A 24 1.90 -4.90 5.45
N ILE A 25 1.47 -3.69 5.71
CA ILE A 25 2.22 -2.51 5.29
C ILE A 25 3.14 -2.17 6.45
N VAL A 26 4.45 -2.24 6.21
CA VAL A 26 5.43 -2.06 7.28
C VAL A 26 5.66 -0.59 7.57
N GLU A 27 5.79 0.20 6.52
CA GLU A 27 6.04 1.64 6.68
C GLU A 27 5.92 2.32 5.33
N VAL A 28 5.80 3.65 5.39
CA VAL A 28 5.96 4.49 4.21
C VAL A 28 7.27 5.25 4.40
N ILE A 29 8.19 5.05 3.45
CA ILE A 29 9.52 5.62 3.52
C ILE A 29 9.47 7.04 2.95
N ARG A 30 9.97 8.00 3.71
CA ARG A 30 10.19 9.37 3.25
C ARG A 30 8.99 10.00 2.54
N ALA A 31 7.80 9.87 3.13
CA ALA A 31 6.59 10.48 2.55
C ALA A 31 6.84 11.94 2.20
N GLY A 32 6.45 12.33 0.99
CA GLY A 32 6.62 13.69 0.50
C GLY A 32 7.84 13.91 -0.38
N ASP A 33 8.76 12.95 -0.44
CA ASP A 33 9.96 13.07 -1.26
C ASP A 33 9.86 12.05 -2.39
N VAL A 34 9.43 12.52 -3.56
CA VAL A 34 9.15 11.63 -4.69
C VAL A 34 10.37 10.81 -5.11
N THR A 35 11.57 11.35 -4.86
CA THR A 35 12.79 10.66 -5.31
C THR A 35 13.09 9.40 -4.49
N VAL A 36 12.50 9.28 -3.30
CA VAL A 36 12.78 8.14 -2.43
C VAL A 36 11.55 7.57 -1.75
N GLU A 37 10.41 8.27 -1.78
CA GLU A 37 9.25 7.76 -1.04
C GLU A 37 8.78 6.42 -1.58
N GLY A 38 8.29 5.58 -0.70
CA GLY A 38 7.79 4.27 -1.09
C GLY A 38 7.00 3.61 0.02
N VAL A 39 6.16 2.67 -0.36
CA VAL A 39 5.38 1.88 0.58
C VAL A 39 6.03 0.51 0.67
N ARG A 40 6.45 0.11 1.86
CA ARG A 40 7.09 -1.19 2.07
C ARG A 40 6.09 -2.15 2.67
N ILE A 41 5.89 -3.27 2.00
CA ILE A 41 5.00 -4.34 2.46
C ILE A 41 5.82 -5.58 2.77
N ARG A 42 5.26 -6.42 3.64
CA ARG A 42 5.91 -7.67 4.04
C ARG A 42 4.89 -8.79 4.04
N ASN A 43 5.28 -9.93 3.52
CA ASN A 43 4.43 -11.12 3.54
C ASN A 43 4.82 -12.01 4.72
N ASN A 44 3.97 -12.05 5.74
CA ASN A 44 4.19 -12.88 6.93
C ASN A 44 3.55 -14.25 6.80
N GLY A 45 2.91 -14.53 5.68
CA GLY A 45 2.25 -15.80 5.44
C GLY A 45 2.89 -16.58 4.32
N ARG A 46 2.06 -17.28 3.56
CA ARG A 46 2.51 -18.09 2.43
C ARG A 46 2.80 -17.24 1.22
N LEU A 47 3.56 -17.80 0.29
CA LEU A 47 3.76 -17.22 -1.03
C LEU A 47 2.43 -16.74 -1.60
N VAL A 48 2.41 -15.55 -2.14
CA VAL A 48 1.20 -14.97 -2.73
C VAL A 48 1.55 -14.26 -4.02
N ASP A 49 0.65 -14.36 -5.01
CA ASP A 49 0.73 -13.60 -6.25
C ASP A 49 -0.17 -12.39 -6.07
N VAL A 50 0.42 -11.21 -6.09
CA VAL A 50 -0.34 -9.97 -5.87
C VAL A 50 -0.79 -9.30 -7.17
N ALA A 51 -0.78 -10.01 -8.29
CA ALA A 51 -1.25 -9.46 -9.55
C ALA A 51 -2.67 -8.89 -9.37
N GLY A 52 -2.87 -7.65 -9.80
CA GLY A 52 -4.17 -7.01 -9.69
C GLY A 52 -4.49 -6.39 -8.34
N TRP A 53 -3.63 -6.60 -7.34
CA TRP A 53 -3.80 -5.93 -6.06
C TRP A 53 -3.50 -4.44 -6.24
N THR A 54 -4.01 -3.61 -5.32
CA THR A 54 -3.83 -2.17 -5.42
C THR A 54 -3.35 -1.57 -4.11
N ILE A 55 -2.58 -0.49 -4.25
CA ILE A 55 -2.24 0.38 -3.13
C ILE A 55 -2.83 1.74 -3.48
N SER A 56 -3.61 2.31 -2.56
CA SER A 56 -4.28 3.57 -2.85
C SER A 56 -4.24 4.51 -1.65
N ASP A 57 -4.37 5.81 -1.96
CA ASP A 57 -4.55 6.82 -0.93
C ASP A 57 -6.02 7.24 -0.89
N ALA A 58 -6.34 8.24 -0.07
CA ALA A 58 -7.72 8.70 0.07
C ALA A 58 -8.14 9.64 -1.07
N ASP A 59 -7.19 10.09 -1.87
CA ASP A 59 -7.45 11.10 -2.90
C ASP A 59 -7.68 10.49 -4.29
N GLY A 60 -7.65 9.17 -4.38
CA GLY A 60 -7.93 8.50 -5.65
C GLY A 60 -6.70 8.05 -6.41
N ASN A 61 -5.52 8.27 -5.86
CA ASN A 61 -4.31 7.72 -6.48
C ASN A 61 -4.24 6.24 -6.20
N GLU A 62 -3.96 5.46 -7.25
CA GLU A 62 -3.99 4.01 -7.11
C GLU A 62 -2.89 3.39 -7.93
N PHE A 63 -2.10 2.53 -7.28
CA PHE A 63 -1.09 1.72 -7.95
C PHE A 63 -1.63 0.30 -8.08
N ILE A 64 -1.52 -0.27 -9.27
CA ILE A 64 -1.99 -1.64 -9.54
C ILE A 64 -0.78 -2.52 -9.80
N PHE A 65 -0.66 -3.60 -9.04
CA PHE A 65 0.46 -4.53 -9.20
C PHE A 65 0.33 -5.35 -10.47
N ASP A 66 1.43 -5.47 -11.20
CA ASP A 66 1.56 -6.48 -12.24
C ASP A 66 1.80 -7.84 -11.58
N ALA A 67 1.92 -8.88 -12.39
CA ALA A 67 2.21 -10.20 -11.85
C ALA A 67 3.49 -10.16 -11.01
N LEU A 68 3.36 -10.56 -9.76
CA LEU A 68 4.47 -10.49 -8.82
C LEU A 68 4.24 -11.50 -7.71
N LEU A 69 5.23 -12.35 -7.47
CA LEU A 69 5.19 -13.30 -6.36
C LEU A 69 5.95 -12.71 -5.18
N ILE A 70 5.28 -12.66 -4.04
CA ILE A 70 5.95 -12.25 -2.80
C ILE A 70 6.07 -13.48 -1.92
N PHE A 71 7.28 -13.89 -1.67
CA PHE A 71 7.57 -15.11 -0.93
C PHE A 71 7.35 -14.89 0.56
N SER A 72 7.19 -15.99 1.26
CA SER A 72 7.04 -15.98 2.71
C SER A 72 8.22 -15.25 3.35
N ASN A 73 7.92 -14.33 4.27
CA ASN A 73 8.90 -13.54 5.02
C ASN A 73 9.70 -12.57 4.17
N SER A 74 9.22 -12.28 2.95
CA SER A 74 9.88 -11.33 2.06
C SER A 74 9.19 -9.98 2.08
N GLU A 75 9.95 -8.95 1.71
CA GLU A 75 9.44 -7.59 1.63
C GLU A 75 9.49 -7.11 0.19
N HIS A 76 8.62 -6.16 -0.11
CA HIS A 76 8.56 -5.53 -1.42
C HIS A 76 8.22 -4.06 -1.21
N THR A 77 8.89 -3.17 -1.94
CA THR A 77 8.65 -1.73 -1.81
C THR A 77 8.09 -1.20 -3.12
N VAL A 78 7.02 -0.41 -3.02
CA VAL A 78 6.44 0.29 -4.17
C VAL A 78 6.88 1.74 -4.08
N TYR A 79 7.75 2.14 -5.00
CA TYR A 79 8.24 3.51 -5.06
C TYR A 79 7.35 4.35 -5.95
N THR A 80 7.22 5.63 -5.63
CA THR A 80 6.39 6.55 -6.41
C THR A 80 7.06 6.92 -7.72
N ARG A 81 8.38 7.05 -7.73
CA ARG A 81 9.13 7.48 -8.92
C ARG A 81 9.19 6.39 -9.97
N SER A 82 9.76 6.75 -11.13
CA SER A 82 9.97 5.81 -12.22
C SER A 82 11.29 5.07 -12.06
N SER A 83 11.28 3.80 -12.39
CA SER A 83 12.46 2.98 -12.57
C SER A 83 11.99 1.62 -13.06
N ASP A 84 12.90 0.69 -13.24
CA ASP A 84 12.56 -0.65 -13.72
C ASP A 84 12.16 -1.53 -12.55
N ASN A 85 11.05 -2.22 -12.69
CA ASN A 85 10.57 -3.13 -11.65
C ASN A 85 11.55 -4.28 -11.44
N THR A 86 11.65 -4.71 -10.19
CA THR A 86 12.47 -5.84 -9.79
C THR A 86 11.64 -6.75 -8.89
N PRO A 87 12.15 -7.95 -8.53
CA PRO A 87 11.41 -8.80 -7.60
C PRO A 87 11.17 -8.19 -6.22
N ILE A 88 11.94 -7.17 -5.84
CA ILE A 88 11.80 -6.56 -4.52
C ILE A 88 11.31 -5.12 -4.58
N ALA A 89 11.08 -4.57 -5.78
CA ALA A 89 10.65 -3.18 -5.89
C ALA A 89 9.81 -2.98 -7.14
N SER A 90 8.72 -2.25 -6.97
CA SER A 90 7.86 -1.80 -8.07
C SER A 90 7.89 -0.29 -8.11
N TYR A 91 7.62 0.27 -9.28
CA TYR A 91 7.69 1.71 -9.48
C TYR A 91 6.41 2.21 -10.12
N TRP A 92 5.82 3.23 -9.50
CA TRP A 92 4.56 3.80 -9.94
C TRP A 92 4.73 4.63 -11.21
N GLY A 93 5.88 5.33 -11.31
CA GLY A 93 6.17 6.11 -12.51
C GLY A 93 5.67 7.52 -12.45
N LEU A 94 5.48 8.08 -11.28
CA LEU A 94 4.97 9.43 -11.11
C LEU A 94 6.10 10.41 -10.91
N GLU A 95 5.83 11.68 -11.21
CA GLU A 95 6.81 12.74 -11.07
C GLU A 95 6.59 13.59 -9.83
N GLU A 96 5.49 13.35 -9.12
CA GLU A 96 5.18 14.08 -7.90
C GLU A 96 4.87 13.11 -6.80
N SER A 97 5.14 13.53 -5.56
CA SER A 97 4.91 12.64 -4.44
C SER A 97 3.40 12.44 -4.24
N VAL A 98 3.06 11.29 -3.70
CA VAL A 98 1.67 10.90 -3.41
C VAL A 98 1.41 10.96 -1.91
N TRP A 99 2.41 10.61 -1.12
CA TRP A 99 2.21 10.35 0.30
C TRP A 99 2.60 11.53 1.16
N GLU A 100 1.83 11.75 2.24
CA GLU A 100 2.19 12.75 3.23
C GLU A 100 1.73 12.26 4.60
N VAL A 101 2.29 12.85 5.63
CA VAL A 101 1.93 12.50 7.00
C VAL A 101 0.42 12.70 7.18
N GLY A 102 -0.22 11.73 7.79
CA GLY A 102 -1.65 11.73 8.00
C GLY A 102 -2.44 10.96 6.97
N ASP A 103 -1.83 10.68 5.81
CA ASP A 103 -2.49 9.86 4.80
C ASP A 103 -2.65 8.43 5.28
N VAL A 104 -3.64 7.76 4.70
CA VAL A 104 -3.88 6.35 4.96
C VAL A 104 -3.62 5.57 3.69
N VAL A 105 -2.74 4.58 3.79
CA VAL A 105 -2.42 3.68 2.69
C VAL A 105 -3.32 2.46 2.81
N THR A 106 -4.00 2.09 1.74
CA THR A 106 -4.87 0.93 1.75
C THR A 106 -4.39 -0.06 0.70
N LEU A 107 -4.16 -1.29 1.12
CA LEU A 107 -3.80 -2.39 0.23
C LEU A 107 -5.02 -3.28 0.06
N ARG A 108 -5.45 -3.46 -1.20
CA ARG A 108 -6.60 -4.33 -1.52
C ARG A 108 -6.15 -5.43 -2.45
N ASP A 109 -6.83 -6.57 -2.36
CA ASP A 109 -6.54 -7.67 -3.27
C ASP A 109 -7.28 -7.46 -4.61
N GLU A 110 -7.19 -8.45 -5.49
CA GLU A 110 -7.77 -8.32 -6.83
C GLU A 110 -9.29 -8.27 -6.81
N ASP A 111 -9.92 -8.68 -5.73
CA ASP A 111 -11.37 -8.60 -5.57
C ASP A 111 -11.81 -7.31 -4.88
N GLY A 112 -10.85 -6.46 -4.52
CA GLY A 112 -11.13 -5.22 -3.82
C GLY A 112 -11.22 -5.32 -2.32
N ASP A 113 -10.96 -6.49 -1.76
CA ASP A 113 -11.01 -6.68 -0.30
C ASP A 113 -9.76 -6.13 0.35
N VAL A 114 -9.94 -5.43 1.47
CA VAL A 114 -8.82 -4.79 2.17
C VAL A 114 -7.95 -5.86 2.81
N GLN A 115 -6.66 -5.80 2.53
CA GLN A 115 -5.68 -6.72 3.10
C GLN A 115 -4.84 -6.04 4.17
N ALA A 116 -4.60 -4.73 4.05
CA ALA A 116 -3.80 -4.00 5.03
C ALA A 116 -4.11 -2.53 4.94
N VAL A 117 -3.95 -1.83 6.05
CA VAL A 117 -4.14 -0.39 6.15
C VAL A 117 -3.02 0.16 7.00
N TYR A 118 -2.47 1.31 6.59
CA TYR A 118 -1.38 1.93 7.33
C TYR A 118 -1.56 3.44 7.34
N ARG A 119 -1.53 4.04 8.52
CA ARG A 119 -1.58 5.49 8.64
C ARG A 119 -0.16 6.02 8.72
N ILE A 120 0.16 6.99 7.88
CA ILE A 120 1.51 7.55 7.81
C ILE A 120 1.73 8.46 9.01
N GLU A 121 2.75 8.13 9.81
CA GLU A 121 3.10 8.91 10.98
C GLU A 121 4.31 9.78 10.67
N GLU A 122 4.46 10.83 11.46
CA GLU A 122 5.61 11.71 11.32
C GLU A 122 6.87 10.97 11.74
N GLU A 123 7.93 11.11 10.94
CA GLU A 123 9.21 10.52 11.26
C GLU A 123 10.03 11.48 12.10
N ASP A 124 10.76 10.94 13.04
CA ASP A 124 11.63 11.74 13.91
C ASP A 124 13.03 11.87 13.35
#